data_ed00242a55a8e0eda35a736a0a802eed
#
_entry.id   ed00242a55a8e0eda35a736a0a802eed
#
_cell.length_a   1.000
_cell.length_b   1.000
_cell.length_c   1.000
_cell.angle_alpha   90.00
_cell.angle_beta   90.00
_cell.angle_gamma   90.00
#
_symmetry.space_group_name_H-M   'P 1'
#
loop_
_entity.id
_entity.type
_entity.pdbx_description
1 polymer ?
#
loop_
_entity_poly.entity_id
_entity_poly.type
_entity_poly.pdbx_seq_one_letter_code
_entity_poly.pdbx_strand_id
1 'polypeptide(L)'
;MGKKQATTSPVKNSKARRWLRRFIILVGILAGLWLVNFLTWLPAYMEVWSMARDPMVEKGVLGLKLKSSRERHRVPTERGFLKKSTYPSVDRYYEMSQNESASDLLNRLQRYAEDSGWKLDKERSGAEYFVGYKDIEGRKYQVSVGIGDEKIVYVSVEGLGN
;
A
#
# COMPACT_ATOMS: atom_id res chain seq x y z
N MET A 1 -60.45 -46.45 -32.07
CA MET A 1 -59.63 -45.21 -32.16
C MET A 1 -58.59 -45.22 -31.07
N GLY A 2 -57.37 -45.69 -31.34
CA GLY A 2 -56.29 -45.77 -30.37
C GLY A 2 -55.38 -44.58 -30.50
N LYS A 3 -55.27 -43.72 -29.45
CA LYS A 3 -54.31 -42.64 -29.36
C LYS A 3 -52.92 -43.20 -29.01
N LYS A 4 -52.01 -43.17 -29.96
CA LYS A 4 -50.57 -43.40 -29.72
C LYS A 4 -50.00 -42.24 -28.91
N GLN A 5 -49.66 -42.49 -27.65
CA GLN A 5 -48.86 -41.56 -26.85
C GLN A 5 -47.41 -41.64 -27.36
N ALA A 6 -46.92 -40.52 -27.89
CA ALA A 6 -45.52 -40.37 -28.24
C ALA A 6 -44.72 -40.14 -26.95
N THR A 7 -44.01 -41.15 -26.49
CA THR A 7 -43.01 -41.05 -25.41
C THR A 7 -41.77 -40.40 -25.95
N THR A 8 -41.63 -39.10 -25.75
CA THR A 8 -40.39 -38.36 -25.99
C THR A 8 -39.38 -38.70 -24.88
N SER A 9 -38.48 -39.62 -25.15
CA SER A 9 -37.34 -39.91 -24.29
C SER A 9 -36.42 -38.70 -24.21
N PRO A 10 -36.06 -38.24 -23.00
CA PRO A 10 -35.12 -37.10 -22.84
C PRO A 10 -33.73 -37.56 -23.31
N VAL A 11 -33.28 -37.00 -24.43
CA VAL A 11 -31.92 -37.19 -24.94
C VAL A 11 -30.96 -36.68 -23.88
N LYS A 12 -30.32 -37.60 -23.14
CA LYS A 12 -29.32 -37.31 -22.14
C LYS A 12 -28.13 -36.64 -22.80
N ASN A 13 -28.02 -35.32 -22.68
CA ASN A 13 -26.92 -34.49 -23.20
C ASN A 13 -25.64 -34.73 -22.39
N SER A 14 -25.10 -35.96 -22.45
CA SER A 14 -23.95 -36.43 -21.68
C SER A 14 -22.67 -35.65 -22.01
N LYS A 15 -22.55 -35.10 -23.19
CA LYS A 15 -21.45 -34.24 -23.63
C LYS A 15 -21.49 -32.88 -22.94
N ALA A 16 -22.65 -32.23 -22.85
CA ALA A 16 -22.82 -30.95 -22.18
C ALA A 16 -22.52 -31.03 -20.68
N ARG A 17 -22.95 -32.11 -20.01
CA ARG A 17 -22.64 -32.33 -18.60
C ARG A 17 -21.13 -32.56 -18.33
N ARG A 18 -20.43 -33.24 -19.23
CA ARG A 18 -18.97 -33.43 -19.13
C ARG A 18 -18.24 -32.12 -19.36
N TRP A 19 -18.65 -31.33 -20.32
CA TRP A 19 -18.10 -30.01 -20.60
C TRP A 19 -18.32 -29.04 -19.43
N LEU A 20 -19.54 -29.00 -18.87
CA LEU A 20 -19.87 -28.19 -17.72
C LEU A 20 -19.00 -28.53 -16.48
N ARG A 21 -18.82 -29.83 -16.21
CA ARG A 21 -17.93 -30.27 -15.11
C ARG A 21 -16.49 -29.80 -15.30
N ARG A 22 -15.96 -29.93 -16.51
CA ARG A 22 -14.59 -29.44 -16.82
C ARG A 22 -14.48 -27.93 -16.67
N PHE A 23 -15.49 -27.20 -17.10
CA PHE A 23 -15.56 -25.74 -16.94
C PHE A 23 -15.59 -25.32 -15.47
N ILE A 24 -16.40 -25.98 -14.63
CA ILE A 24 -16.49 -25.72 -13.18
C ILE A 24 -15.13 -26.02 -12.51
N ILE A 25 -14.47 -27.11 -12.88
CA ILE A 25 -13.14 -27.44 -12.34
C ILE A 25 -12.12 -26.35 -12.75
N LEU A 26 -12.10 -25.94 -14.00
CA LEU A 26 -11.20 -24.88 -14.47
C LEU A 26 -11.41 -23.56 -13.75
N VAL A 27 -12.67 -23.14 -13.59
CA VAL A 27 -13.02 -21.93 -12.84
C VAL A 27 -12.59 -22.06 -11.38
N GLY A 28 -12.79 -23.22 -10.76
CA GLY A 28 -12.34 -23.49 -9.39
C GLY A 28 -10.82 -23.39 -9.22
N ILE A 29 -10.06 -23.95 -10.18
CA ILE A 29 -8.59 -23.84 -10.19
C ILE A 29 -8.15 -22.38 -10.34
N LEU A 30 -8.72 -21.64 -11.28
CA LEU A 30 -8.39 -20.23 -11.50
C LEU A 30 -8.74 -19.37 -10.27
N ALA A 31 -9.90 -19.60 -9.66
CA ALA A 31 -10.30 -18.91 -8.43
C ALA A 31 -9.35 -19.26 -7.26
N GLY A 32 -8.94 -20.52 -7.13
CA GLY A 32 -7.97 -20.95 -6.13
C GLY A 32 -6.61 -20.30 -6.32
N LEU A 33 -6.08 -20.25 -7.54
CA LEU A 33 -4.82 -19.59 -7.86
C LEU A 33 -4.90 -18.08 -7.58
N TRP A 34 -6.01 -17.45 -7.94
CA TRP A 34 -6.24 -16.04 -7.65
C TRP A 34 -6.29 -15.78 -6.14
N LEU A 35 -6.98 -16.62 -5.38
CA LEU A 35 -7.05 -16.51 -3.92
C LEU A 35 -5.68 -16.67 -3.25
N VAL A 36 -4.88 -17.65 -3.67
CA VAL A 36 -3.52 -17.85 -3.16
C VAL A 36 -2.67 -16.61 -3.46
N ASN A 37 -2.73 -16.10 -4.69
CA ASN A 37 -2.02 -14.87 -5.06
C ASN A 37 -2.48 -13.67 -4.23
N PHE A 38 -3.78 -13.49 -4.05
CA PHE A 38 -4.34 -12.42 -3.21
C PHE A 38 -3.86 -12.51 -1.75
N LEU A 39 -3.90 -13.70 -1.16
CA LEU A 39 -3.45 -13.92 0.23
C LEU A 39 -1.95 -13.67 0.41
N THR A 40 -1.12 -13.93 -0.59
CA THR A 40 0.32 -13.64 -0.53
C THR A 40 0.63 -12.14 -0.58
N TRP A 41 -0.19 -11.36 -1.27
CA TRP A 41 -0.04 -9.91 -1.38
C TRP A 41 -0.70 -9.13 -0.25
N LEU A 42 -1.70 -9.72 0.41
CA LEU A 42 -2.49 -9.06 1.44
C LEU A 42 -1.64 -8.42 2.57
N PRO A 43 -0.61 -9.10 3.13
CA PRO A 43 0.24 -8.48 4.16
C PRO A 43 0.95 -7.22 3.68
N ALA A 44 1.44 -7.21 2.42
CA ALA A 44 2.12 -6.05 1.84
C ALA A 44 1.17 -4.86 1.65
N TYR A 45 -0.07 -5.12 1.24
CA TYR A 45 -1.10 -4.08 1.16
C TYR A 45 -1.50 -3.55 2.53
N MET A 46 -1.66 -4.41 3.53
CA MET A 46 -1.99 -4.00 4.90
C MET A 46 -0.89 -3.14 5.51
N GLU A 47 0.38 -3.46 5.23
CA GLU A 47 1.52 -2.69 5.73
C GLU A 47 1.51 -1.26 5.16
N VAL A 48 1.35 -1.10 3.84
CA VAL A 48 1.25 0.24 3.22
C VAL A 48 0.01 0.98 3.69
N TRP A 49 -1.10 0.29 3.87
CA TRP A 49 -2.34 0.89 4.35
C TRP A 49 -2.24 1.37 5.81
N SER A 50 -1.51 0.66 6.68
CA SER A 50 -1.24 1.12 8.05
C SER A 50 -0.37 2.37 8.06
N MET A 51 0.69 2.40 7.22
CA MET A 51 1.52 3.59 7.03
C MET A 51 0.72 4.78 6.48
N ALA A 52 -0.14 4.56 5.49
CA ALA A 52 -0.95 5.61 4.87
C ALA A 52 -1.97 6.26 5.83
N ARG A 53 -2.22 5.65 6.98
CA ARG A 53 -3.05 6.18 8.07
C ARG A 53 -2.27 6.97 9.11
N ASP A 54 -0.94 6.97 9.03
CA ASP A 54 -0.15 7.77 9.95
C ASP A 54 -0.40 9.26 9.70
N PRO A 55 -0.61 10.06 10.75
CA PRO A 55 -0.86 11.48 10.64
C PRO A 55 0.17 12.23 9.78
N MET A 56 1.42 11.79 9.76
CA MET A 56 2.48 12.42 8.96
C MET A 56 2.30 12.31 7.45
N VAL A 57 1.49 11.37 6.97
CA VAL A 57 1.22 11.16 5.53
C VAL A 57 -0.24 11.35 5.15
N GLU A 58 -1.01 11.99 6.01
CA GLU A 58 -2.38 12.41 5.68
C GLU A 58 -2.39 13.39 4.51
N LYS A 59 -3.53 13.43 3.78
CA LYS A 59 -3.69 14.30 2.59
C LYS A 59 -3.60 15.79 2.88
N GLY A 60 -3.68 16.19 4.14
CA GLY A 60 -3.70 17.60 4.57
C GLY A 60 -2.86 17.87 5.81
N VAL A 61 -1.65 17.26 5.91
CA VAL A 61 -0.73 17.48 7.03
C VAL A 61 -0.54 18.97 7.29
N LEU A 62 -0.91 19.42 8.49
CA LEU A 62 -0.85 20.84 8.92
C LEU A 62 -1.52 21.82 7.94
N GLY A 63 -2.51 21.38 7.16
CA GLY A 63 -3.18 22.21 6.17
C GLY A 63 -2.40 22.38 4.85
N LEU A 64 -1.29 21.68 4.67
CA LEU A 64 -0.52 21.69 3.43
C LEU A 64 -1.32 21.05 2.29
N LYS A 65 -1.21 21.63 1.10
CA LYS A 65 -1.89 21.10 -0.09
C LYS A 65 -1.08 19.96 -0.70
N LEU A 66 -1.67 18.80 -0.79
CA LEU A 66 -1.05 17.64 -1.44
C LEU A 66 -0.86 17.90 -2.94
N LYS A 67 0.38 17.84 -3.44
CA LYS A 67 0.75 17.95 -4.85
C LYS A 67 0.77 16.59 -5.53
N SER A 68 1.42 15.61 -4.91
CA SER A 68 1.48 14.24 -5.42
C SER A 68 1.67 13.21 -4.31
N SER A 69 1.37 11.96 -4.62
CA SER A 69 1.55 10.86 -3.70
C SER A 69 2.05 9.62 -4.44
N ARG A 70 2.88 8.83 -3.76
CA ARG A 70 3.38 7.55 -4.24
C ARG A 70 3.34 6.53 -3.12
N GLU A 71 2.87 5.34 -3.44
CA GLU A 71 2.87 4.20 -2.53
C GLU A 71 3.66 3.07 -3.14
N ARG A 72 4.57 2.49 -2.37
CA ARG A 72 5.37 1.34 -2.77
C ARG A 72 5.04 0.17 -1.84
N HIS A 73 4.65 -0.94 -2.44
CA HIS A 73 4.38 -2.18 -1.72
C HIS A 73 5.61 -3.08 -1.75
N ARG A 74 5.82 -3.82 -0.67
CA ARG A 74 6.84 -4.87 -0.64
C ARG A 74 6.43 -5.96 -1.65
N VAL A 75 7.33 -6.32 -2.57
CA VAL A 75 7.07 -7.42 -3.50
C VAL A 75 7.34 -8.76 -2.81
N PRO A 76 6.35 -9.65 -2.64
CA PRO A 76 6.51 -10.91 -1.89
C PRO A 76 7.48 -11.92 -2.53
N THR A 77 7.84 -11.74 -3.79
CA THR A 77 8.55 -12.73 -4.62
C THR A 77 10.04 -12.46 -4.83
N GLU A 78 10.66 -11.52 -4.11
CA GLU A 78 12.09 -11.28 -4.24
C GLU A 78 12.96 -12.38 -3.56
N ARG A 79 12.76 -13.64 -3.99
CA ARG A 79 13.72 -14.72 -3.82
C ARG A 79 14.56 -14.85 -5.09
N GLY A 80 15.42 -13.89 -5.38
CA GLY A 80 16.25 -13.91 -6.57
C GLY A 80 17.52 -13.09 -6.44
N PHE A 81 18.50 -13.39 -7.27
CA PHE A 81 19.88 -12.88 -7.28
C PHE A 81 20.03 -11.37 -7.47
N LEU A 82 18.94 -10.65 -7.75
CA LEU A 82 18.89 -9.19 -7.91
C LEU A 82 18.04 -8.56 -6.79
N LYS A 83 18.52 -8.72 -5.55
CA LYS A 83 17.90 -8.10 -4.38
C LYS A 83 18.06 -6.58 -4.42
N LYS A 84 17.12 -5.85 -5.01
CA LYS A 84 16.75 -4.54 -4.50
C LYS A 84 15.61 -4.78 -3.51
N SER A 85 15.96 -4.82 -2.22
CA SER A 85 14.96 -4.80 -1.15
C SER A 85 14.20 -3.49 -1.27
N THR A 86 13.04 -3.53 -1.89
CA THR A 86 12.12 -2.39 -1.89
C THR A 86 11.36 -2.43 -0.58
N TYR A 87 11.80 -1.62 0.36
CA TYR A 87 11.02 -1.39 1.57
C TYR A 87 9.67 -0.77 1.18
N PRO A 88 8.56 -1.18 1.84
CA PRO A 88 7.29 -0.54 1.61
C PRO A 88 7.36 0.91 2.06
N SER A 89 6.85 1.84 1.28
CA SER A 89 6.85 3.26 1.62
C SER A 89 5.59 3.98 1.17
N VAL A 90 5.28 5.04 1.89
CA VAL A 90 4.26 6.02 1.53
C VAL A 90 4.95 7.37 1.41
N ASP A 91 5.03 7.90 0.20
CA ASP A 91 5.65 9.18 -0.09
C ASP A 91 4.57 10.20 -0.41
N ARG A 92 4.63 11.36 0.20
CA ARG A 92 3.72 12.49 -0.03
C ARG A 92 4.54 13.75 -0.33
N TYR A 93 4.09 14.52 -1.28
CA TYR A 93 4.69 15.79 -1.68
C TYR A 93 3.64 16.88 -1.54
N TYR A 94 3.95 17.90 -0.77
CA TYR A 94 3.05 19.01 -0.48
C TYR A 94 3.61 20.33 -1.00
N GLU A 95 2.71 21.24 -1.36
CA GLU A 95 3.07 22.62 -1.70
C GLU A 95 3.23 23.43 -0.43
N MET A 96 4.38 24.07 -0.23
CA MET A 96 4.60 25.04 0.84
C MET A 96 3.97 26.38 0.47
N SER A 97 3.37 27.06 1.44
CA SER A 97 2.86 28.41 1.23
C SER A 97 3.98 29.38 0.87
N GLN A 98 3.72 30.31 -0.04
CA GLN A 98 4.73 31.30 -0.47
C GLN A 98 5.21 32.23 0.66
N ASN A 99 4.36 32.43 1.65
CA ASN A 99 4.61 33.36 2.78
C ASN A 99 5.20 32.67 4.02
N GLU A 100 5.42 31.37 3.97
CA GLU A 100 5.95 30.60 5.11
C GLU A 100 7.46 30.39 4.97
N SER A 101 8.18 30.50 6.09
CA SER A 101 9.61 30.18 6.14
C SER A 101 9.80 28.65 6.17
N ALA A 102 10.78 28.15 5.45
CA ALA A 102 11.11 26.72 5.45
C ALA A 102 11.47 26.22 6.86
N SER A 103 12.21 27.00 7.62
CA SER A 103 12.59 26.66 9.01
C SER A 103 11.37 26.60 9.94
N ASP A 104 10.44 27.54 9.81
CA ASP A 104 9.24 27.55 10.67
C ASP A 104 8.33 26.38 10.35
N LEU A 105 8.14 26.08 9.06
CA LEU A 105 7.36 24.92 8.65
C LEU A 105 8.02 23.62 9.12
N LEU A 106 9.33 23.48 8.97
CA LEU A 106 10.05 22.29 9.42
C LEU A 106 9.91 22.09 10.94
N ASN A 107 10.04 23.16 11.72
CA ASN A 107 9.84 23.13 13.17
C ASN A 107 8.42 22.71 13.55
N ARG A 108 7.40 23.17 12.80
CA ARG A 108 6.01 22.75 13.00
C ARG A 108 5.82 21.27 12.67
N LEU A 109 6.41 20.81 11.58
CA LEU A 109 6.36 19.40 11.17
C LEU A 109 7.09 18.49 12.16
N GLN A 110 8.22 18.94 12.74
CA GLN A 110 8.90 18.21 13.81
C GLN A 110 8.02 18.03 15.04
N ARG A 111 7.41 19.11 15.55
CA ARG A 111 6.48 19.04 16.66
C ARG A 111 5.29 18.14 16.36
N TYR A 112 4.72 18.27 15.17
CA TYR A 112 3.61 17.42 14.76
C TYR A 112 4.01 15.93 14.67
N ALA A 113 5.23 15.63 14.25
CA ALA A 113 5.75 14.27 14.26
C ALA A 113 5.89 13.76 15.70
N GLU A 114 6.47 14.54 16.61
CA GLU A 114 6.60 14.18 18.03
C GLU A 114 5.24 13.94 18.69
N ASP A 115 4.28 14.84 18.46
CA ASP A 115 2.89 14.72 18.94
C ASP A 115 2.19 13.48 18.37
N SER A 116 2.57 13.06 17.15
CA SER A 116 2.09 11.84 16.49
C SER A 116 2.84 10.59 16.95
N GLY A 117 3.75 10.69 17.91
CA GLY A 117 4.47 9.57 18.54
C GLY A 117 5.76 9.15 17.81
N TRP A 118 6.27 9.98 16.90
CA TRP A 118 7.57 9.76 16.27
C TRP A 118 8.70 10.23 17.20
N LYS A 119 9.77 9.44 17.30
CA LYS A 119 11.00 9.80 18.03
C LYS A 119 12.01 10.35 17.04
N LEU A 120 12.32 11.64 17.12
CA LEU A 120 13.24 12.28 16.19
C LEU A 120 14.68 11.82 16.43
N ASP A 121 15.39 11.57 15.36
CA ASP A 121 16.82 11.27 15.35
C ASP A 121 17.60 12.56 15.07
N LYS A 122 18.16 13.12 16.14
CA LYS A 122 18.90 14.40 16.07
C LYS A 122 20.23 14.27 15.31
N GLU A 123 20.84 13.07 15.31
CA GLU A 123 22.11 12.84 14.61
C GLU A 123 21.92 12.75 13.09
N ARG A 124 20.74 12.27 12.68
CA ARG A 124 20.36 12.12 11.25
C ARG A 124 19.44 13.22 10.75
N SER A 125 19.28 14.29 11.53
CA SER A 125 18.47 15.47 11.17
C SER A 125 19.37 16.65 10.88
N GLY A 126 18.96 17.53 9.96
CA GLY A 126 19.69 18.73 9.55
C GLY A 126 18.81 19.97 9.55
N ALA A 127 19.30 21.06 8.97
CA ALA A 127 18.58 22.34 8.92
C ALA A 127 17.35 22.30 8.00
N GLU A 128 17.36 21.44 6.98
CA GLU A 128 16.33 21.37 5.94
C GLU A 128 15.55 20.05 5.94
N TYR A 129 15.87 19.15 6.85
CA TYR A 129 15.22 17.85 6.94
C TYR A 129 15.31 17.27 8.34
N PHE A 130 14.41 16.34 8.67
CA PHE A 130 14.52 15.50 9.85
C PHE A 130 14.14 14.05 9.55
N VAL A 131 14.63 13.18 10.40
CA VAL A 131 14.34 11.75 10.42
C VAL A 131 13.77 11.38 11.80
N GLY A 132 12.81 10.49 11.82
CA GLY A 132 12.24 9.97 13.06
C GLY A 132 11.88 8.50 12.92
N TYR A 133 11.69 7.84 14.06
CA TYR A 133 11.34 6.43 14.15
C TYR A 133 10.12 6.21 15.01
N LYS A 134 9.30 5.25 14.62
CA LYS A 134 8.10 4.84 15.36
C LYS A 134 7.92 3.34 15.26
N ASP A 135 7.45 2.74 16.35
CA ASP A 135 6.98 1.36 16.35
C ASP A 135 5.46 1.36 16.17
N ILE A 136 4.98 0.68 15.15
CA ILE A 136 3.55 0.52 14.87
C ILE A 136 3.30 -0.98 14.80
N GLU A 137 2.52 -1.50 15.74
CA GLU A 137 2.16 -2.93 15.80
C GLU A 137 3.37 -3.88 15.80
N GLY A 138 4.45 -3.50 16.51
CA GLY A 138 5.68 -4.29 16.63
C GLY A 138 6.61 -4.22 15.41
N ARG A 139 6.35 -3.32 14.46
CA ARG A 139 7.21 -3.06 13.31
C ARG A 139 7.80 -1.68 13.39
N LYS A 140 9.07 -1.57 13.04
CA LYS A 140 9.78 -0.30 13.02
C LYS A 140 9.59 0.43 11.70
N TYR A 141 9.25 1.69 11.79
CA TYR A 141 9.10 2.59 10.66
C TYR A 141 10.01 3.79 10.82
N GLN A 142 10.43 4.36 9.70
CA GLN A 142 11.17 5.61 9.62
C GLN A 142 10.30 6.64 8.90
N VAL A 143 10.20 7.84 9.45
CA VAL A 143 9.73 9.01 8.72
C VAL A 143 10.93 9.87 8.32
N SER A 144 10.90 10.34 7.08
CA SER A 144 11.86 11.33 6.57
C SER A 144 11.06 12.50 6.01
N VAL A 145 11.36 13.68 6.50
CA VAL A 145 10.70 14.93 6.09
C VAL A 145 11.77 15.92 5.67
N GLY A 146 11.56 16.60 4.55
CA GLY A 146 12.46 17.63 4.09
C GLY A 146 11.78 18.63 3.17
N ILE A 147 12.44 19.74 2.93
CA ILE A 147 11.98 20.83 2.07
C ILE A 147 12.97 20.97 0.93
N GLY A 148 12.50 20.78 -0.30
CA GLY A 148 13.31 20.92 -1.51
C GLY A 148 13.28 22.34 -2.08
N ASP A 149 14.16 22.58 -3.06
CA ASP A 149 14.40 23.90 -3.69
C ASP A 149 13.16 24.58 -4.28
N GLU A 150 12.18 23.80 -4.75
CA GLU A 150 10.93 24.32 -5.32
C GLU A 150 9.83 24.60 -4.27
N LYS A 151 10.19 24.77 -2.98
CA LYS A 151 9.24 24.88 -1.88
C LYS A 151 8.27 23.70 -1.82
N ILE A 152 8.79 22.53 -2.13
CA ILE A 152 8.06 21.26 -2.01
C ILE A 152 8.50 20.57 -0.73
N VAL A 153 7.53 20.30 0.13
CA VAL A 153 7.74 19.47 1.31
C VAL A 153 7.55 18.02 0.92
N TYR A 154 8.56 17.20 1.12
CA TYR A 154 8.40 15.77 1.00
C TYR A 154 8.28 15.12 2.38
N VAL A 155 7.38 14.17 2.50
CA VAL A 155 7.22 13.31 3.67
C VAL A 155 7.22 11.87 3.18
N SER A 156 8.13 11.07 3.68
CA SER A 156 8.21 9.64 3.37
C SER A 156 8.14 8.84 4.66
N VAL A 157 7.21 7.90 4.72
CA VAL A 157 7.17 6.88 5.77
C VAL A 157 7.56 5.55 5.15
N GLU A 158 8.60 4.94 5.69
CA GLU A 158 9.20 3.71 5.18
C GLU A 158 9.25 2.64 6.25
N GLY A 159 8.87 1.40 5.89
CA GLY A 159 9.02 0.24 6.77
C GLY A 159 10.48 -0.19 6.82
N LEU A 160 11.05 -0.29 8.02
CA LEU A 160 12.39 -0.85 8.21
C LEU A 160 12.25 -2.37 8.31
N GLY A 161 12.93 -3.11 7.43
CA GLY A 161 12.93 -4.57 7.50
C GLY A 161 13.46 -5.04 8.86
N ASN A 162 12.89 -6.14 9.38
CA ASN A 162 13.40 -6.87 10.53
C ASN A 162 14.71 -7.56 10.19
#